data_28d043dc793a9f46ce4dbc90029cbf51
#
_entry.id   28d043dc793a9f46ce4dbc90029cbf51
#
_cell.length_a   1.000
_cell.length_b   1.000
_cell.length_c   1.000
_cell.angle_alpha   90.00
_cell.angle_beta   90.00
_cell.angle_gamma   90.00
#
_symmetry.space_group_name_H-M   'P 1'
#
loop_
_entity.id
_entity.type
_entity.pdbx_description
1 polymer ?
#
loop_
_entity_poly.entity_id
_entity_poly.type
_entity_poly.pdbx_seq_one_letter_code
_entity_poly.pdbx_strand_id
1 'polypeptide(L)'
;MEMFQLVDRDGNPAGQASREDAHGNPLLIHLVVHLHVLDAAGRLLLQKRAMTKDTNPGLWDTSVGGHVQAGEEVLGALKREAREELGIDASGARPLYEYLYGGNFETEYARCFVLTHRDSITPDPLEIDEVRFFSFQEITALVGTRSLTPMFEHELPMLRQRLGLP
;
A
#
# COMPACT_ATOMS: atom_id res chain seq x y z
N MET A 1 -13.22 -4.48 -17.33
CA MET A 1 -13.76 -4.34 -15.97
C MET A 1 -12.74 -4.96 -15.02
N GLU A 2 -12.21 -4.18 -14.10
CA GLU A 2 -11.22 -4.66 -13.14
C GLU A 2 -11.91 -5.54 -12.09
N MET A 3 -11.39 -6.75 -11.88
CA MET A 3 -11.91 -7.72 -10.93
C MET A 3 -10.91 -7.96 -9.82
N PHE A 4 -11.33 -7.78 -8.57
CA PHE A 4 -10.49 -7.98 -7.38
C PHE A 4 -10.61 -9.38 -6.82
N GLN A 5 -9.51 -9.88 -6.27
CA GLN A 5 -9.52 -11.08 -5.45
C GLN A 5 -10.14 -10.76 -4.10
N LEU A 6 -11.22 -11.47 -3.74
CA LEU A 6 -11.82 -11.40 -2.41
C LEU A 6 -11.21 -12.46 -1.50
N VAL A 7 -11.15 -12.12 -0.22
CA VAL A 7 -10.70 -13.01 0.87
C VAL A 7 -11.67 -12.98 2.04
N ASP A 8 -11.55 -13.97 2.91
CA ASP A 8 -12.21 -13.96 4.21
C ASP A 8 -11.40 -13.12 5.23
N ARG A 9 -11.86 -13.06 6.48
CA ARG A 9 -11.18 -12.29 7.54
C ARG A 9 -9.80 -12.82 7.92
N ASP A 10 -9.50 -14.06 7.55
CA ASP A 10 -8.22 -14.73 7.79
C ASP A 10 -7.29 -14.67 6.56
N GLY A 11 -7.71 -13.99 5.49
CA GLY A 11 -6.95 -13.82 4.26
C GLY A 11 -7.00 -15.00 3.29
N ASN A 12 -7.91 -15.95 3.47
CA ASN A 12 -8.08 -17.06 2.55
C ASN A 12 -8.98 -16.65 1.36
N PRO A 13 -8.75 -17.16 0.15
CA PRO A 13 -9.56 -16.86 -1.01
C PRO A 13 -11.06 -17.09 -0.77
N ALA A 14 -11.89 -16.10 -1.08
CA ALA A 14 -13.34 -16.13 -0.84
C ALA A 14 -14.17 -15.70 -2.07
N GLY A 15 -13.55 -15.57 -3.23
CA GLY A 15 -14.25 -15.21 -4.47
C GLY A 15 -13.62 -14.02 -5.20
N GLN A 16 -14.43 -13.35 -5.97
CA GLN A 16 -14.03 -12.16 -6.74
C GLN A 16 -15.20 -11.18 -6.86
N ALA A 17 -14.90 -9.91 -7.00
CA ALA A 17 -15.89 -8.86 -7.25
C ALA A 17 -15.34 -7.80 -8.18
N SER A 18 -16.23 -7.05 -8.84
CA SER A 18 -15.81 -5.87 -9.58
C SER A 18 -15.28 -4.79 -8.62
N ARG A 19 -14.44 -3.89 -9.15
CA ARG A 19 -14.01 -2.71 -8.40
C ARG A 19 -15.19 -1.91 -7.83
N GLU A 20 -16.23 -1.71 -8.64
CA GLU A 20 -17.43 -0.98 -8.26
C GLU A 20 -18.17 -1.63 -7.09
N ASP A 21 -18.35 -2.97 -7.13
CA ASP A 21 -19.02 -3.69 -6.05
C ASP A 21 -18.18 -3.71 -4.77
N ALA A 22 -16.86 -3.88 -4.86
CA ALA A 22 -15.98 -3.95 -3.71
C ALA A 22 -15.86 -2.61 -2.98
N HIS A 23 -15.73 -1.50 -3.72
CA HIS A 23 -15.60 -0.14 -3.17
C HIS A 23 -16.94 0.44 -2.70
N GLY A 24 -17.97 -0.14 -2.61
CA GLY A 24 -19.25 0.33 -2.06
C GLY A 24 -19.82 -0.62 -1.00
N ASN A 25 -19.10 -1.70 -0.73
CA ASN A 25 -19.60 -2.76 0.13
C ASN A 25 -18.53 -3.25 1.12
N PRO A 26 -18.54 -2.77 2.38
CA PRO A 26 -17.55 -3.17 3.38
C PRO A 26 -17.64 -4.65 3.80
N LEU A 27 -18.63 -5.39 3.34
CA LEU A 27 -18.73 -6.84 3.56
C LEU A 27 -17.87 -7.64 2.56
N LEU A 28 -17.48 -7.03 1.45
CA LEU A 28 -16.58 -7.62 0.45
C LEU A 28 -15.14 -7.25 0.77
N ILE A 29 -14.42 -8.17 1.41
CA ILE A 29 -13.03 -7.94 1.77
C ILE A 29 -12.16 -8.20 0.55
N HIS A 30 -11.55 -7.16 -0.01
CA HIS A 30 -10.65 -7.31 -1.15
C HIS A 30 -9.18 -7.32 -0.73
N LEU A 31 -8.39 -8.12 -1.44
CA LEU A 31 -6.98 -8.32 -1.16
C LEU A 31 -6.14 -7.22 -1.79
N VAL A 32 -5.29 -6.58 -0.96
CA VAL A 32 -4.33 -5.56 -1.42
C VAL A 32 -2.91 -5.94 -1.02
N VAL A 33 -1.94 -5.41 -1.76
CA VAL A 33 -0.52 -5.51 -1.43
C VAL A 33 0.03 -4.14 -1.10
N HIS A 34 0.86 -4.06 -0.06
CA HIS A 34 1.64 -2.87 0.28
C HIS A 34 3.13 -3.18 0.22
N LEU A 35 3.90 -2.29 -0.37
CA LEU A 35 5.36 -2.35 -0.34
C LEU A 35 5.90 -1.14 0.42
N HIS A 36 6.74 -1.40 1.40
CA HIS A 36 7.52 -0.39 2.09
C HIS A 36 8.94 -0.38 1.53
N VAL A 37 9.31 0.70 0.85
CA VAL A 37 10.62 0.87 0.22
C VAL A 37 11.52 1.67 1.15
N LEU A 38 12.62 1.06 1.58
CA LEU A 38 13.65 1.70 2.40
C LEU A 38 14.87 2.06 1.53
N ASP A 39 15.50 3.19 1.81
CA ASP A 39 16.82 3.48 1.28
C ASP A 39 17.94 2.83 2.13
N ALA A 40 19.20 3.02 1.72
CA ALA A 40 20.36 2.48 2.44
C ALA A 40 20.55 3.08 3.84
N ALA A 41 19.95 4.24 4.11
CA ALA A 41 19.97 4.90 5.43
C ALA A 41 18.78 4.48 6.32
N GLY A 42 17.90 3.60 5.83
CA GLY A 42 16.70 3.15 6.55
C GLY A 42 15.56 4.17 6.55
N ARG A 43 15.59 5.16 5.65
CA ARG A 43 14.47 6.09 5.47
C ARG A 43 13.40 5.42 4.61
N LEU A 44 12.13 5.69 4.92
CA LEU A 44 10.98 5.13 4.22
C LEU A 44 10.54 6.05 3.08
N LEU A 45 10.37 5.49 1.89
CA LEU A 45 9.74 6.17 0.78
C LEU A 45 8.24 6.27 1.02
N LEU A 46 7.69 7.47 0.92
CA LEU A 46 6.25 7.69 0.83
C LEU A 46 5.92 8.27 -0.54
N GLN A 47 4.75 7.93 -1.05
CA GLN A 47 4.17 8.54 -2.23
C GLN A 47 3.10 9.56 -1.84
N LYS A 48 3.08 10.69 -2.49
CA LYS A 48 1.98 11.67 -2.39
C LYS A 48 0.99 11.37 -3.50
N ARG A 49 -0.21 10.98 -3.11
CA ARG A 49 -1.29 10.62 -4.05
C ARG A 49 -1.64 11.80 -4.94
N ALA A 50 -1.82 11.55 -6.23
CA ALA A 50 -2.20 12.60 -7.18
C ALA A 50 -3.51 13.27 -6.76
N MET A 51 -3.61 14.57 -6.99
CA MET A 51 -4.81 15.37 -6.69
C MET A 51 -6.04 14.93 -7.47
N THR A 52 -5.84 14.13 -8.53
CA THR A 52 -6.90 13.56 -9.38
C THR A 52 -7.52 12.26 -8.84
N LYS A 53 -6.97 11.71 -7.75
CA LYS A 53 -7.47 10.46 -7.15
C LYS A 53 -8.80 10.68 -6.44
N ASP A 54 -9.70 9.71 -6.57
CA ASP A 54 -11.04 9.73 -5.95
C ASP A 54 -10.98 9.65 -4.42
N THR A 55 -9.97 8.95 -3.88
CA THR A 55 -9.79 8.77 -2.44
C THR A 55 -8.46 9.36 -1.97
N ASN A 56 -8.50 10.09 -0.85
CA ASN A 56 -7.32 10.66 -0.19
C ASN A 56 -6.38 11.46 -1.13
N PRO A 57 -6.88 12.35 -2.02
CA PRO A 57 -6.02 13.12 -2.93
C PRO A 57 -5.03 13.98 -2.16
N GLY A 58 -3.79 14.04 -2.62
CA GLY A 58 -2.73 14.88 -2.07
C GLY A 58 -2.17 14.45 -0.72
N LEU A 59 -2.62 13.32 -0.15
CA LEU A 59 -2.07 12.77 1.09
C LEU A 59 -0.87 11.86 0.80
N TRP A 60 0.03 11.78 1.79
CA TRP A 60 1.14 10.83 1.78
C TRP A 60 0.65 9.43 2.16
N ASP A 61 1.10 8.45 1.42
CA ASP A 61 0.72 7.05 1.56
C ASP A 61 1.94 6.13 1.55
N THR A 62 1.73 4.84 1.79
CA THR A 62 2.76 3.81 1.66
C THR A 62 3.49 3.90 0.32
N SER A 63 4.69 3.32 0.22
CA SER A 63 5.52 3.45 -0.99
C SER A 63 4.82 2.94 -2.25
N VAL A 64 4.17 1.78 -2.17
CA VAL A 64 3.33 1.19 -3.23
C VAL A 64 2.11 0.55 -2.59
N GLY A 65 0.96 0.73 -3.16
CA GLY A 65 -0.28 0.08 -2.72
C GLY A 65 -1.19 -0.24 -3.89
N GLY A 66 -1.62 -1.49 -4.01
CA GLY A 66 -2.49 -1.88 -5.11
C GLY A 66 -3.30 -3.14 -4.85
N HIS A 67 -4.30 -3.36 -5.69
CA HIS A 67 -5.21 -4.48 -5.58
C HIS A 67 -4.63 -5.74 -6.22
N VAL A 68 -4.90 -6.88 -5.61
CA VAL A 68 -4.64 -8.18 -6.22
C VAL A 68 -5.81 -8.51 -7.15
N GLN A 69 -5.55 -8.66 -8.42
CA GLN A 69 -6.56 -9.01 -9.42
C GLN A 69 -7.04 -10.45 -9.25
N ALA A 70 -8.26 -10.73 -9.67
CA ALA A 70 -8.83 -12.06 -9.59
C ALA A 70 -7.96 -13.08 -10.33
N GLY A 71 -7.50 -14.12 -9.62
CA GLY A 71 -6.61 -15.14 -10.14
C GLY A 71 -5.13 -14.74 -10.22
N GLU A 72 -4.77 -13.53 -9.78
CA GLU A 72 -3.38 -13.08 -9.72
C GLU A 72 -2.70 -13.60 -8.44
N GLU A 73 -1.45 -14.01 -8.56
CA GLU A 73 -0.61 -14.33 -7.41
C GLU A 73 -0.18 -13.05 -6.68
N VAL A 74 -0.18 -13.08 -5.34
CA VAL A 74 0.15 -11.92 -4.49
C VAL A 74 1.49 -11.28 -4.85
N LEU A 75 2.54 -12.09 -5.05
CA LEU A 75 3.85 -11.56 -5.47
C LEU A 75 3.84 -11.05 -6.91
N GLY A 76 2.95 -11.55 -7.75
CA GLY A 76 2.71 -11.04 -9.10
C GLY A 76 2.13 -9.63 -9.02
N ALA A 77 1.07 -9.44 -8.23
CA ALA A 77 0.46 -8.14 -7.97
C ALA A 77 1.48 -7.13 -7.41
N LEU A 78 2.24 -7.54 -6.39
CA LEU A 78 3.28 -6.68 -5.80
C LEU A 78 4.29 -6.16 -6.82
N LYS A 79 4.79 -7.05 -7.68
CA LYS A 79 5.76 -6.69 -8.74
C LYS A 79 5.14 -5.81 -9.82
N ARG A 80 3.90 -6.07 -10.19
CA ARG A 80 3.15 -5.28 -11.17
C ARG A 80 2.95 -3.86 -10.64
N GLU A 81 2.39 -3.70 -9.44
CA GLU A 81 2.13 -2.40 -8.81
C GLU A 81 3.44 -1.61 -8.60
N ALA A 82 4.49 -2.24 -8.09
CA ALA A 82 5.79 -1.59 -7.91
C ALA A 82 6.38 -1.05 -9.23
N ARG A 83 6.19 -1.79 -10.32
CA ARG A 83 6.63 -1.36 -11.65
C ARG A 83 5.75 -0.26 -12.21
N GLU A 84 4.43 -0.37 -12.08
CA GLU A 84 3.46 0.60 -12.58
C GLU A 84 3.59 1.93 -11.83
N GLU A 85 3.61 1.92 -10.49
CA GLU A 85 3.64 3.13 -9.68
C GLU A 85 5.01 3.79 -9.58
N LEU A 86 6.09 3.01 -9.43
CA LEU A 86 7.44 3.54 -9.13
C LEU A 86 8.52 3.16 -10.15
N GLY A 87 8.23 2.31 -11.13
CA GLY A 87 9.21 1.83 -12.10
C GLY A 87 10.29 0.94 -11.49
N ILE A 88 10.05 0.30 -10.34
CA ILE A 88 11.05 -0.52 -9.63
C ILE A 88 10.74 -2.02 -9.72
N ASP A 89 11.77 -2.84 -9.57
CA ASP A 89 11.65 -4.29 -9.45
C ASP A 89 11.52 -4.70 -7.96
N ALA A 90 10.37 -5.28 -7.60
CA ALA A 90 10.08 -5.76 -6.26
C ALA A 90 10.45 -7.24 -6.02
N SER A 91 11.23 -7.88 -6.91
CA SER A 91 11.59 -9.31 -6.79
C SER A 91 12.34 -9.66 -5.51
N GLY A 92 13.05 -8.70 -4.91
CA GLY A 92 13.76 -8.86 -3.64
C GLY A 92 12.93 -8.52 -2.39
N ALA A 93 11.65 -8.23 -2.54
CA ALA A 93 10.79 -7.87 -1.41
C ALA A 93 10.57 -9.05 -0.46
N ARG A 94 10.55 -8.77 0.83
CA ARG A 94 10.33 -9.75 1.89
C ARG A 94 9.00 -9.49 2.59
N PRO A 95 8.21 -10.52 2.93
CA PRO A 95 6.96 -10.35 3.69
C PRO A 95 7.25 -9.80 5.10
N LEU A 96 6.36 -8.93 5.57
CA LEU A 96 6.41 -8.34 6.91
C LEU A 96 5.26 -8.80 7.80
N TYR A 97 4.05 -8.45 7.44
CA TYR A 97 2.81 -8.72 8.19
C TYR A 97 1.60 -8.63 7.28
N GLU A 98 0.49 -9.03 7.82
CA GLU A 98 -0.84 -8.92 7.20
C GLU A 98 -1.80 -8.29 8.22
N TYR A 99 -2.79 -7.55 7.73
CA TYR A 99 -3.82 -6.98 8.59
C TYR A 99 -5.12 -6.70 7.83
N LEU A 100 -6.21 -6.67 8.57
CA LEU A 100 -7.52 -6.25 8.09
C LEU A 100 -7.72 -4.77 8.42
N TYR A 101 -8.07 -3.97 7.42
CA TYR A 101 -8.46 -2.58 7.58
C TYR A 101 -9.87 -2.39 7.03
N GLY A 102 -10.79 -1.98 7.88
CA GLY A 102 -12.18 -1.81 7.50
C GLY A 102 -12.72 -0.46 7.92
N GLY A 103 -13.53 0.12 7.06
CA GLY A 103 -14.27 1.35 7.29
C GLY A 103 -15.75 1.17 6.93
N ASN A 104 -16.48 2.29 6.90
CA ASN A 104 -17.90 2.29 6.51
C ASN A 104 -18.11 2.11 5.00
N PHE A 105 -17.05 2.29 4.21
CA PHE A 105 -17.10 2.31 2.75
C PHE A 105 -16.53 1.04 2.11
N GLU A 106 -15.39 0.57 2.60
CA GLU A 106 -14.69 -0.59 2.07
C GLU A 106 -13.93 -1.33 3.16
N THR A 107 -13.55 -2.57 2.90
CA THR A 107 -12.70 -3.39 3.78
C THR A 107 -11.61 -4.06 2.96
N GLU A 108 -10.37 -3.85 3.37
CA GLU A 108 -9.18 -4.37 2.72
C GLU A 108 -8.43 -5.35 3.62
N TYR A 109 -7.94 -6.43 3.05
CA TYR A 109 -6.97 -7.31 3.69
C TYR A 109 -5.60 -7.04 3.06
N ALA A 110 -4.71 -6.39 3.81
CA ALA A 110 -3.41 -5.97 3.30
C ALA A 110 -2.32 -7.01 3.59
N ARG A 111 -1.59 -7.42 2.55
CA ARG A 111 -0.33 -8.15 2.66
C ARG A 111 0.83 -7.21 2.42
N CYS A 112 1.67 -7.05 3.44
CA CYS A 112 2.68 -6.01 3.48
C CYS A 112 4.08 -6.59 3.36
N PHE A 113 4.91 -5.91 2.57
CA PHE A 113 6.26 -6.32 2.21
C PHE A 113 7.24 -5.17 2.42
N VAL A 114 8.53 -5.50 2.53
CA VAL A 114 9.61 -4.50 2.59
C VAL A 114 10.68 -4.81 1.55
N LEU A 115 11.21 -3.75 0.96
CA LEU A 115 12.32 -3.80 0.01
C LEU A 115 13.33 -2.69 0.36
N THR A 116 14.63 -3.00 0.39
CA THR A 116 15.67 -1.97 0.35
C THR A 116 16.05 -1.71 -1.09
N HIS A 117 15.84 -0.47 -1.54
CA HIS A 117 16.06 -0.05 -2.93
C HIS A 117 17.14 1.02 -3.00
N ARG A 118 18.01 0.96 -4.02
CA ARG A 118 19.18 1.85 -4.17
C ARG A 118 19.26 2.56 -5.51
N ASP A 119 18.42 2.11 -6.46
CA ASP A 119 18.43 2.63 -7.82
C ASP A 119 17.43 3.78 -8.00
N SER A 120 17.31 4.29 -9.22
CA SER A 120 16.37 5.35 -9.56
C SER A 120 14.92 4.90 -9.40
N ILE A 121 14.06 5.85 -9.05
CA ILE A 121 12.61 5.68 -8.94
C ILE A 121 11.97 6.61 -9.97
N THR A 122 11.03 6.08 -10.73
CA THR A 122 10.29 6.82 -11.75
C THR A 122 8.80 6.70 -11.46
N PRO A 123 8.22 7.62 -10.65
CA PRO A 123 6.81 7.57 -10.30
C PRO A 123 5.91 7.81 -11.53
N ASP A 124 4.77 7.13 -11.59
CA ASP A 124 3.74 7.41 -12.58
C ASP A 124 3.04 8.74 -12.24
N PRO A 125 3.15 9.77 -13.09
CA PRO A 125 2.56 11.08 -12.81
C PRO A 125 1.02 11.11 -12.84
N LEU A 126 0.37 10.05 -13.31
CA LEU A 126 -1.09 9.93 -13.25
C LEU A 126 -1.58 9.46 -11.87
N GLU A 127 -0.73 8.75 -11.14
CA GLU A 127 -1.04 8.16 -9.84
C GLU A 127 -0.41 8.94 -8.68
N ILE A 128 0.78 9.53 -8.90
CA ILE A 128 1.66 10.04 -7.85
C ILE A 128 2.16 11.44 -8.21
N ASP A 129 1.86 12.44 -7.38
CA ASP A 129 2.37 13.81 -7.54
C ASP A 129 3.83 13.96 -7.09
N GLU A 130 4.23 13.23 -6.04
CA GLU A 130 5.56 13.33 -5.44
C GLU A 130 5.95 12.02 -4.74
N VAL A 131 7.24 11.69 -4.74
CA VAL A 131 7.84 10.67 -3.88
C VAL A 131 8.97 11.27 -3.07
N ARG A 132 9.08 10.88 -1.78
CA ARG A 132 10.16 11.35 -0.92
C ARG A 132 10.52 10.32 0.14
N PHE A 133 11.81 10.19 0.43
CA PHE A 133 12.30 9.44 1.58
C PHE A 133 12.20 10.27 2.85
N PHE A 134 11.54 9.71 3.86
CA PHE A 134 11.35 10.30 5.18
C PHE A 134 12.08 9.46 6.24
N SER A 135 12.68 10.12 7.21
CA SER A 135 13.01 9.45 8.46
C SER A 135 11.73 9.09 9.23
N PHE A 136 11.79 8.07 10.07
CA PHE A 136 10.63 7.72 10.90
C PHE A 136 10.25 8.82 11.90
N GLN A 137 11.20 9.68 12.27
CA GLN A 137 10.92 10.87 13.09
C GLN A 137 10.07 11.89 12.33
N GLU A 138 10.40 12.17 11.05
CA GLU A 138 9.59 13.04 10.19
C GLU A 138 8.19 12.48 9.99
N ILE A 139 8.06 11.17 9.74
CA ILE A 139 6.74 10.52 9.59
C ILE A 139 5.92 10.65 10.88
N THR A 140 6.55 10.42 12.04
CA THR A 140 5.87 10.55 13.34
C THR A 140 5.34 11.97 13.55
N ALA A 141 6.05 12.99 13.09
CA ALA A 141 5.58 14.38 13.17
C ALA A 141 4.37 14.67 12.26
N LEU A 142 4.11 13.83 11.24
CA LEU A 142 2.95 13.97 10.36
C LEU A 142 1.70 13.26 10.90
N VAL A 143 1.83 12.34 11.86
CA VAL A 143 0.69 11.62 12.45
C VAL A 143 -0.28 12.59 13.09
N GLY A 144 -1.57 12.44 12.78
CA GLY A 144 -2.65 13.31 13.29
C GLY A 144 -2.75 14.69 12.63
N THR A 145 -1.86 15.04 11.71
CA THR A 145 -1.88 16.34 10.99
C THR A 145 -2.80 16.35 9.76
N ARG A 146 -3.40 15.21 9.42
CA ARG A 146 -4.16 14.98 8.17
C ARG A 146 -3.29 15.05 6.91
N SER A 147 -1.98 14.79 7.04
CA SER A 147 -1.04 14.72 5.92
C SER A 147 -0.83 13.29 5.41
N LEU A 148 -1.14 12.29 6.23
CA LEU A 148 -1.04 10.88 5.89
C LEU A 148 -2.42 10.30 5.57
N THR A 149 -2.47 9.26 4.72
CA THR A 149 -3.72 8.52 4.54
C THR A 149 -4.10 7.80 5.83
N PRO A 150 -5.40 7.67 6.14
CA PRO A 150 -5.86 6.98 7.36
C PRO A 150 -5.35 5.54 7.47
N MET A 151 -5.28 4.83 6.34
CA MET A 151 -4.79 3.45 6.30
C MET A 151 -3.29 3.38 6.64
N PHE A 152 -2.48 4.29 6.09
CA PHE A 152 -1.05 4.33 6.40
C PHE A 152 -0.79 4.75 7.87
N GLU A 153 -1.55 5.71 8.43
CA GLU A 153 -1.46 6.03 9.85
C GLU A 153 -1.78 4.82 10.74
N HIS A 154 -2.79 4.04 10.37
CA HIS A 154 -3.14 2.79 11.06
C HIS A 154 -2.03 1.74 10.95
N GLU A 155 -1.38 1.63 9.80
CA GLU A 155 -0.33 0.66 9.52
C GLU A 155 1.02 1.00 10.19
N LEU A 156 1.32 2.27 10.38
CA LEU A 156 2.63 2.76 10.84
C LEU A 156 3.13 2.10 12.14
N PRO A 157 2.33 1.89 13.19
CA PRO A 157 2.77 1.19 14.41
C PRO A 157 3.23 -0.26 14.14
N MET A 158 2.52 -0.99 13.28
CA MET A 158 2.88 -2.36 12.89
C MET A 158 4.19 -2.39 12.12
N LEU A 159 4.37 -1.45 11.20
CA LEU A 159 5.61 -1.30 10.44
C LEU A 159 6.81 -1.01 11.35
N ARG A 160 6.68 -0.05 12.26
CA ARG A 160 7.73 0.29 13.25
C ARG A 160 8.12 -0.89 14.11
N GLN A 161 7.14 -1.60 14.68
CA GLN A 161 7.37 -2.79 15.48
C GLN A 161 8.12 -3.87 14.69
N ARG A 162 7.71 -4.12 13.47
CA ARG A 162 8.31 -5.17 12.63
C ARG A 162 9.71 -4.83 12.16
N LEU A 163 10.02 -3.55 11.98
CA LEU A 163 11.37 -3.09 11.64
C LEU A 163 12.28 -2.90 12.89
N GLY A 164 11.77 -3.14 14.10
CA GLY A 164 12.52 -2.98 15.34
C GLY A 164 12.82 -1.53 15.68
N LEU A 165 11.94 -0.60 15.26
CA LEU A 165 12.08 0.83 15.51
C LEU A 165 11.32 1.26 16.77
N PRO A 166 11.85 2.20 17.55
CA PRO A 166 11.20 2.72 18.76
C PRO A 166 9.91 3.49 18.47
#